data_d1d36380d61897b5e7dfe18f043eca18
#
_entry.id   d1d36380d61897b5e7dfe18f043eca18
#
_cell.length_a   1.000
_cell.length_b   1.000
_cell.length_c   1.000
_cell.angle_alpha   90.00
_cell.angle_beta   90.00
_cell.angle_gamma   90.00
#
_symmetry.space_group_name_H-M   'P 1'
#
loop_
_entity.id
_entity.type
_entity.pdbx_description
1 polymer ?
#
loop_
_entity_poly.entity_id
_entity_poly.type
_entity_poly.pdbx_seq_one_letter_code
_entity_poly.pdbx_strand_id
1 'polypeptide(L)'
;LETPASIVGMDLSFEDLKIAQSRLKDFDTSELSTSCTFGLGNIDDIPLKDSSLDAVICSEVLEHVDSPNESVRELVRVLKPGGVMALSVPRYLPELICWKLSKEYSKTPGGHVRIFKHQELKNLAVSNGLEYQSFHWAHGLHSPYWWLQCLFWKTKEDSFLVKQYHKLLVWDLMKKPLFTKILESILQPLIGKSLVMYFRKPI
;
A
#
# COMPACT_ATOMS: atom_id res chain seq x y z
N LEU A 1 17.37 -10.14 14.35
CA LEU A 1 18.27 -9.00 14.63
C LEU A 1 17.49 -7.76 14.28
N GLU A 2 16.96 -7.08 15.28
CA GLU A 2 16.31 -5.79 15.12
C GLU A 2 17.40 -4.74 15.09
N THR A 3 17.67 -4.21 13.91
CA THR A 3 18.57 -3.08 13.76
C THR A 3 17.84 -1.79 14.09
N PRO A 4 18.45 -0.83 14.82
CA PRO A 4 17.88 0.48 15.03
C PRO A 4 17.51 1.13 13.70
N ALA A 5 16.30 1.67 13.60
CA ALA A 5 15.83 2.33 12.39
C ALA A 5 15.25 3.71 12.70
N SER A 6 15.38 4.64 11.76
CA SER A 6 14.67 5.91 11.77
C SER A 6 13.64 5.88 10.63
N ILE A 7 12.37 5.97 10.97
CA ILE A 7 11.27 5.90 10.04
C ILE A 7 10.64 7.29 9.91
N VAL A 8 10.41 7.71 8.67
CA VAL A 8 9.65 8.92 8.35
C VAL A 8 8.38 8.50 7.61
N GLY A 9 7.22 8.68 8.23
CA GLY A 9 5.92 8.50 7.60
C GLY A 9 5.44 9.81 7.02
N MET A 10 5.00 9.80 5.75
CA MET A 10 4.50 10.99 5.08
C MET A 10 3.13 10.72 4.46
N ASP A 11 2.26 11.71 4.54
CA ASP A 11 0.94 11.70 3.90
C ASP A 11 0.53 13.12 3.52
N LEU A 12 -0.40 13.26 2.56
CA LEU A 12 -1.05 14.53 2.21
C LEU A 12 -2.09 14.94 3.24
N SER A 13 -2.65 13.99 3.97
CA SER A 13 -3.72 14.18 4.94
C SER A 13 -3.16 14.36 6.35
N PHE A 14 -3.33 15.55 6.90
CA PHE A 14 -2.96 15.82 8.29
C PHE A 14 -3.77 14.96 9.27
N GLU A 15 -5.04 14.66 8.97
CA GLU A 15 -5.88 13.83 9.82
C GLU A 15 -5.41 12.38 9.85
N ASP A 16 -5.00 11.83 8.70
CA ASP A 16 -4.46 10.48 8.64
C ASP A 16 -3.12 10.35 9.38
N LEU A 17 -2.28 11.39 9.31
CA LEU A 17 -1.05 11.47 10.11
C LEU A 17 -1.33 11.49 11.61
N LYS A 18 -2.36 12.21 12.07
CA LYS A 18 -2.77 12.18 13.49
C LYS A 18 -3.24 10.79 13.91
N ILE A 19 -4.03 10.12 13.05
CA ILE A 19 -4.48 8.75 13.31
C ILE A 19 -3.28 7.81 13.39
N ALA A 20 -2.34 7.89 12.46
CA ALA A 20 -1.13 7.08 12.45
C ALA A 20 -0.30 7.31 13.73
N GLN A 21 -0.11 8.57 14.11
CA GLN A 21 0.62 8.94 15.34
C GLN A 21 -0.08 8.43 16.62
N SER A 22 -1.42 8.49 16.66
CA SER A 22 -2.16 7.97 17.80
C SER A 22 -2.03 6.45 17.90
N ARG A 23 -2.14 5.74 16.77
CA ARG A 23 -1.99 4.28 16.73
C ARG A 23 -0.58 3.82 17.09
N LEU A 24 0.45 4.60 16.72
CA LEU A 24 1.83 4.25 17.12
C LEU A 24 2.00 4.19 18.64
N LYS A 25 1.26 5.01 19.39
CA LYS A 25 1.30 5.00 20.86
C LYS A 25 0.71 3.72 21.46
N ASP A 26 -0.15 3.01 20.73
CA ASP A 26 -0.75 1.74 21.16
C ASP A 26 0.23 0.56 21.02
N PHE A 27 1.35 0.76 20.31
CA PHE A 27 2.42 -0.24 20.20
C PHE A 27 3.49 0.04 21.26
N ASP A 28 3.86 -1.00 21.98
CA ASP A 28 5.02 -0.93 22.87
C ASP A 28 6.31 -0.88 22.04
N THR A 29 6.84 0.32 21.88
CA THR A 29 8.09 0.56 21.15
C THR A 29 9.29 0.66 22.09
N SER A 30 9.12 0.42 23.38
CA SER A 30 10.16 0.60 24.41
C SER A 30 11.37 -0.31 24.20
N GLU A 31 11.16 -1.49 23.61
CA GLU A 31 12.23 -2.44 23.26
C GLU A 31 12.81 -2.21 21.85
N LEU A 32 12.18 -1.36 21.03
CA LEU A 32 12.63 -1.07 19.68
C LEU A 32 13.50 0.19 19.70
N SER A 33 14.76 0.07 19.33
CA SER A 33 15.65 1.22 19.09
C SER A 33 15.24 1.99 17.82
N THR A 34 13.93 2.06 17.54
CA THR A 34 13.36 2.63 16.31
C THR A 34 12.68 3.95 16.63
N SER A 35 13.09 5.02 15.96
CA SER A 35 12.39 6.31 16.00
C SER A 35 11.41 6.41 14.82
N CYS A 36 10.22 6.95 15.09
CA CYS A 36 9.23 7.22 14.05
C CYS A 36 8.79 8.68 14.12
N THR A 37 8.90 9.38 12.99
CA THR A 37 8.42 10.75 12.81
C THR A 37 7.39 10.81 11.71
N PHE A 38 6.48 11.76 11.79
CA PHE A 38 5.43 11.97 10.78
C PHE A 38 5.51 13.38 10.23
N GLY A 39 5.37 13.51 8.91
CA GLY A 39 5.41 14.80 8.21
C GLY A 39 4.35 14.90 7.13
N LEU A 40 3.75 16.08 6.99
CA LEU A 40 2.90 16.39 5.85
C LEU A 40 3.78 16.54 4.61
N GLY A 41 3.44 15.85 3.52
CA GLY A 41 4.22 15.94 2.29
C GLY A 41 3.50 15.39 1.07
N ASN A 42 3.87 15.93 -0.09
CA ASN A 42 3.43 15.45 -1.38
C ASN A 42 4.50 14.51 -1.96
N ILE A 43 4.08 13.38 -2.53
CA ILE A 43 4.97 12.42 -3.18
C ILE A 43 5.69 13.03 -4.40
N ASP A 44 5.12 14.06 -5.03
CA ASP A 44 5.71 14.74 -6.19
C ASP A 44 6.75 15.80 -5.80
N ASP A 45 6.84 16.14 -4.51
CA ASP A 45 7.83 17.09 -3.95
C ASP A 45 8.14 16.72 -2.50
N ILE A 46 8.99 15.70 -2.34
CA ILE A 46 9.33 15.14 -1.03
C ILE A 46 10.36 16.07 -0.35
N PRO A 47 10.06 16.64 0.84
CA PRO A 47 10.93 17.60 1.54
C PRO A 47 12.11 16.92 2.24
N LEU A 48 12.78 16.02 1.54
CA LEU A 48 13.98 15.31 1.98
C LEU A 48 15.11 15.52 0.98
N LYS A 49 16.35 15.45 1.48
CA LYS A 49 17.54 15.57 0.66
C LYS A 49 17.68 14.38 -0.30
N ASP A 50 18.36 14.62 -1.42
CA ASP A 50 18.76 13.57 -2.34
C ASP A 50 19.58 12.49 -1.62
N SER A 51 19.37 11.24 -1.98
CA SER A 51 20.12 10.10 -1.45
C SER A 51 20.22 10.08 0.08
N SER A 52 19.10 10.36 0.77
CA SER A 52 19.06 10.41 2.23
C SER A 52 18.48 9.16 2.88
N LEU A 53 17.69 8.35 2.15
CA LEU A 53 16.99 7.19 2.66
C LEU A 53 17.65 5.88 2.20
N ASP A 54 17.80 4.92 3.12
CA ASP A 54 18.30 3.57 2.81
C ASP A 54 17.20 2.68 2.19
N ALA A 55 15.95 2.95 2.55
CA ALA A 55 14.78 2.25 2.03
C ALA A 55 13.59 3.20 1.87
N VAL A 56 12.76 2.94 0.85
CA VAL A 56 11.51 3.65 0.58
C VAL A 56 10.38 2.65 0.39
N ILE A 57 9.25 2.89 1.04
CA ILE A 57 8.00 2.14 0.84
C ILE A 57 6.95 3.13 0.37
N CYS A 58 6.41 2.90 -0.82
CA CYS A 58 5.26 3.63 -1.36
C CYS A 58 4.12 2.62 -1.55
N SER A 59 3.13 2.71 -0.68
CA SER A 59 2.07 1.71 -0.58
C SER A 59 0.72 2.32 -0.88
N GLU A 60 0.05 1.82 -1.94
CA GLU A 60 -1.30 2.22 -2.35
C GLU A 60 -1.42 3.75 -2.54
N VAL A 61 -0.47 4.35 -3.27
CA VAL A 61 -0.41 5.80 -3.55
C VAL A 61 -0.40 6.08 -5.06
N LEU A 62 0.36 5.31 -5.85
CA LEU A 62 0.59 5.62 -7.27
C LEU A 62 -0.68 5.54 -8.13
N GLU A 63 -1.69 4.81 -7.70
CA GLU A 63 -3.01 4.75 -8.33
C GLU A 63 -3.83 6.02 -8.18
N HIS A 64 -3.48 6.90 -7.22
CA HIS A 64 -4.18 8.14 -6.92
C HIS A 64 -3.55 9.38 -7.55
N VAL A 65 -2.27 9.33 -7.91
CA VAL A 65 -1.53 10.50 -8.41
C VAL A 65 -1.75 10.71 -9.91
N ASP A 66 -1.72 11.95 -10.39
CA ASP A 66 -1.89 12.25 -11.81
C ASP A 66 -0.66 11.84 -12.64
N SER A 67 0.54 12.06 -12.12
CA SER A 67 1.82 11.85 -12.79
C SER A 67 2.70 10.82 -12.06
N PRO A 68 2.41 9.50 -12.10
CA PRO A 68 3.17 8.51 -11.34
C PRO A 68 4.65 8.42 -11.73
N ASN A 69 5.02 8.88 -12.93
CA ASN A 69 6.41 8.94 -13.34
C ASN A 69 7.20 9.99 -12.55
N GLU A 70 6.61 11.14 -12.28
CA GLU A 70 7.22 12.21 -11.47
C GLU A 70 7.33 11.76 -10.01
N SER A 71 6.26 11.16 -9.49
CA SER A 71 6.27 10.59 -8.14
C SER A 71 7.36 9.53 -7.95
N VAL A 72 7.50 8.58 -8.89
CA VAL A 72 8.57 7.57 -8.80
C VAL A 72 9.95 8.21 -8.93
N ARG A 73 10.13 9.24 -9.77
CA ARG A 73 11.41 9.97 -9.88
C ARG A 73 11.79 10.63 -8.55
N GLU A 74 10.82 11.22 -7.83
CA GLU A 74 11.05 11.80 -6.51
C GLU A 74 11.43 10.73 -5.46
N LEU A 75 10.74 9.58 -5.45
CA LEU A 75 11.10 8.46 -4.59
C LEU A 75 12.53 7.95 -4.88
N VAL A 76 12.91 7.89 -6.16
CA VAL A 76 14.28 7.51 -6.56
C VAL A 76 15.30 8.58 -6.17
N ARG A 77 14.94 9.87 -6.23
CA ARG A 77 15.82 10.97 -5.82
C ARG A 77 16.25 10.83 -4.37
N VAL A 78 15.30 10.63 -3.47
CA VAL A 78 15.57 10.53 -2.02
C VAL A 78 16.23 9.21 -1.62
N LEU A 79 16.12 8.15 -2.43
CA LEU A 79 16.73 6.86 -2.17
C LEU A 79 18.24 6.89 -2.46
N LYS A 80 19.04 6.38 -1.53
CA LYS A 80 20.49 6.23 -1.70
C LYS A 80 20.85 5.26 -2.83
N PRO A 81 22.00 5.41 -3.51
CA PRO A 81 22.56 4.32 -4.32
C PRO A 81 22.70 3.04 -3.48
N GLY A 82 22.33 1.90 -4.06
CA GLY A 82 22.25 0.61 -3.35
C GLY A 82 21.04 0.42 -2.47
N GLY A 83 20.22 1.47 -2.26
CA GLY A 83 19.00 1.44 -1.44
C GLY A 83 17.88 0.59 -2.07
N VAL A 84 16.93 0.20 -1.26
CA VAL A 84 15.80 -0.65 -1.66
C VAL A 84 14.49 0.11 -1.70
N MET A 85 13.62 -0.22 -2.66
CA MET A 85 12.29 0.38 -2.80
C MET A 85 11.22 -0.71 -2.87
N ALA A 86 10.14 -0.55 -2.12
CA ALA A 86 8.93 -1.33 -2.26
C ALA A 86 7.81 -0.44 -2.79
N LEU A 87 7.18 -0.85 -3.89
CA LEU A 87 6.00 -0.21 -4.46
C LEU A 87 4.82 -1.16 -4.36
N SER A 88 3.70 -0.72 -3.80
CA SER A 88 2.46 -1.48 -3.86
C SER A 88 1.34 -0.67 -4.49
N VAL A 89 0.51 -1.37 -5.26
CA VAL A 89 -0.69 -0.85 -5.91
C VAL A 89 -1.78 -1.92 -5.91
N PRO A 90 -3.06 -1.56 -6.06
CA PRO A 90 -4.12 -2.54 -6.26
C PRO A 90 -3.83 -3.43 -7.47
N ARG A 91 -3.98 -4.74 -7.29
CA ARG A 91 -3.79 -5.71 -8.37
C ARG A 91 -4.86 -5.54 -9.43
N TYR A 92 -4.45 -5.58 -10.69
CA TYR A 92 -5.29 -5.27 -11.86
C TYR A 92 -6.65 -5.98 -11.87
N LEU A 93 -6.68 -7.32 -11.75
CA LEU A 93 -7.91 -8.09 -11.88
C LEU A 93 -8.90 -7.88 -10.72
N PRO A 94 -8.50 -7.99 -9.43
CA PRO A 94 -9.40 -7.69 -8.32
C PRO A 94 -9.96 -6.27 -8.36
N GLU A 95 -9.16 -5.29 -8.75
CA GLU A 95 -9.58 -3.89 -8.83
C GLU A 95 -10.54 -3.66 -10.02
N LEU A 96 -10.26 -4.27 -11.17
CA LEU A 96 -11.17 -4.23 -12.33
C LEU A 96 -12.56 -4.80 -11.99
N ILE A 97 -12.61 -5.84 -11.15
CA ILE A 97 -13.89 -6.40 -10.67
C ILE A 97 -14.64 -5.35 -9.83
N CYS A 98 -13.96 -4.65 -8.91
CA CYS A 98 -14.56 -3.56 -8.14
C CYS A 98 -15.14 -2.47 -9.06
N TRP A 99 -14.40 -2.05 -10.07
CA TRP A 99 -14.85 -1.03 -11.04
C TRP A 99 -16.05 -1.49 -11.87
N LYS A 100 -16.13 -2.79 -12.19
CA LYS A 100 -17.29 -3.36 -12.90
C LYS A 100 -18.52 -3.52 -12.01
N LEU A 101 -18.32 -3.83 -10.72
CA LEU A 101 -19.41 -4.00 -9.75
C LEU A 101 -20.03 -2.67 -9.32
N SER A 102 -19.24 -1.61 -9.22
CA SER A 102 -19.73 -0.30 -8.79
C SER A 102 -19.10 0.84 -9.59
N LYS A 103 -19.95 1.54 -10.35
CA LYS A 103 -19.55 2.78 -11.03
C LYS A 103 -19.31 3.92 -10.04
N GLU A 104 -20.02 3.90 -8.93
CA GLU A 104 -19.86 4.88 -7.86
C GLU A 104 -18.48 4.73 -7.19
N TYR A 105 -18.02 3.50 -6.94
CA TYR A 105 -16.68 3.23 -6.43
C TYR A 105 -15.61 3.82 -7.36
N SER A 106 -15.67 3.52 -8.66
CA SER A 106 -14.67 4.00 -9.63
C SER A 106 -14.67 5.52 -9.85
N LYS A 107 -15.70 6.24 -9.37
CA LYS A 107 -15.86 7.69 -9.49
C LYS A 107 -15.78 8.41 -8.13
N THR A 108 -15.42 7.69 -7.07
CA THR A 108 -15.27 8.30 -5.74
C THR A 108 -14.18 9.38 -5.78
N PRO A 109 -14.46 10.60 -5.33
CA PRO A 109 -13.44 11.64 -5.23
C PRO A 109 -12.25 11.18 -4.38
N GLY A 110 -11.02 11.38 -4.86
CA GLY A 110 -9.82 10.85 -4.21
C GLY A 110 -9.63 9.33 -4.34
N GLY A 111 -10.49 8.64 -5.10
CA GLY A 111 -10.33 7.21 -5.40
C GLY A 111 -9.27 6.91 -6.46
N HIS A 112 -9.21 5.66 -6.91
CA HIS A 112 -8.22 5.23 -7.89
C HIS A 112 -8.50 5.84 -9.26
N VAL A 113 -7.56 6.63 -9.79
CA VAL A 113 -7.65 7.21 -11.14
C VAL A 113 -7.14 6.26 -12.22
N ARG A 114 -6.43 5.19 -11.82
CA ARG A 114 -5.90 4.15 -12.70
C ARG A 114 -5.80 2.79 -12.03
N ILE A 115 -5.66 1.76 -12.85
CA ILE A 115 -5.34 0.40 -12.42
C ILE A 115 -4.05 -0.02 -13.13
N PHE A 116 -2.99 -0.27 -12.39
CA PHE A 116 -1.71 -0.72 -12.96
C PHE A 116 -1.75 -2.19 -13.35
N LYS A 117 -1.26 -2.49 -14.56
CA LYS A 117 -0.83 -3.86 -14.88
C LYS A 117 0.55 -4.11 -14.30
N HIS A 118 0.87 -5.39 -14.04
CA HIS A 118 2.18 -5.81 -13.53
C HIS A 118 3.34 -5.21 -14.33
N GLN A 119 3.30 -5.33 -15.66
CA GLN A 119 4.39 -4.85 -16.51
C GLN A 119 4.47 -3.31 -16.56
N GLU A 120 3.35 -2.61 -16.42
CA GLU A 120 3.31 -1.14 -16.39
C GLU A 120 4.02 -0.60 -15.15
N LEU A 121 3.72 -1.15 -13.95
CA LEU A 121 4.39 -0.76 -12.72
C LEU A 121 5.89 -1.08 -12.76
N LYS A 122 6.24 -2.28 -13.27
CA LYS A 122 7.64 -2.68 -13.43
C LYS A 122 8.38 -1.73 -14.36
N ASN A 123 7.82 -1.44 -15.53
CA ASN A 123 8.43 -0.54 -16.53
C ASN A 123 8.57 0.88 -15.97
N LEU A 124 7.58 1.36 -15.24
CA LEU A 124 7.62 2.68 -14.60
C LEU A 124 8.81 2.81 -13.66
N ALA A 125 9.05 1.82 -12.81
CA ALA A 125 10.18 1.85 -11.89
C ALA A 125 11.54 1.69 -12.60
N VAL A 126 11.62 0.77 -13.58
CA VAL A 126 12.86 0.52 -14.34
C VAL A 126 13.24 1.71 -15.21
N SER A 127 12.27 2.39 -15.84
CA SER A 127 12.55 3.60 -16.64
C SER A 127 13.06 4.78 -15.81
N ASN A 128 12.82 4.75 -14.49
CA ASN A 128 13.38 5.71 -13.53
C ASN A 128 14.72 5.24 -12.91
N GLY A 129 15.37 4.23 -13.48
CA GLY A 129 16.70 3.79 -13.10
C GLY A 129 16.76 2.77 -11.96
N LEU A 130 15.65 2.12 -11.62
CA LEU A 130 15.61 1.07 -10.62
C LEU A 130 15.81 -0.32 -11.25
N GLU A 131 16.48 -1.21 -10.54
CA GLU A 131 16.61 -2.62 -10.89
C GLU A 131 15.51 -3.43 -10.21
N TYR A 132 14.72 -4.15 -11.00
CA TYR A 132 13.69 -5.04 -10.50
C TYR A 132 14.29 -6.25 -9.79
N GLN A 133 13.79 -6.57 -8.59
CA GLN A 133 14.24 -7.71 -7.78
C GLN A 133 13.22 -8.84 -7.76
N SER A 134 12.03 -8.56 -7.26
CA SER A 134 10.98 -9.55 -7.06
C SER A 134 9.60 -8.93 -6.91
N PHE A 135 8.58 -9.76 -6.81
CA PHE A 135 7.23 -9.33 -6.46
C PHE A 135 6.51 -10.42 -5.66
N HIS A 136 5.43 -10.03 -5.00
CA HIS A 136 4.43 -10.94 -4.48
C HIS A 136 3.03 -10.33 -4.53
N TRP A 137 2.02 -11.17 -4.40
CA TRP A 137 0.64 -10.77 -4.20
C TRP A 137 0.35 -10.74 -2.71
N ALA A 138 -0.48 -9.81 -2.26
CA ALA A 138 -0.85 -9.67 -0.86
C ALA A 138 -2.35 -9.48 -0.70
N HIS A 139 -2.84 -9.71 0.52
CA HIS A 139 -4.21 -9.42 0.94
C HIS A 139 -5.29 -10.19 0.17
N GLY A 140 -5.15 -11.53 0.05
CA GLY A 140 -6.11 -12.40 -0.63
C GLY A 140 -7.50 -12.37 0.00
N LEU A 141 -7.58 -12.32 1.32
CA LEU A 141 -8.85 -12.20 2.07
C LEU A 141 -9.53 -10.84 1.88
N HIS A 142 -8.80 -9.81 1.45
CA HIS A 142 -9.39 -8.47 1.27
C HIS A 142 -10.16 -8.33 -0.04
N SER A 143 -9.81 -9.07 -1.10
CA SER A 143 -10.51 -8.96 -2.38
C SER A 143 -12.00 -9.28 -2.30
N PRO A 144 -12.46 -10.40 -1.68
CA PRO A 144 -13.88 -10.68 -1.53
C PRO A 144 -14.62 -9.62 -0.69
N TYR A 145 -13.96 -9.04 0.32
CA TYR A 145 -14.52 -7.95 1.11
C TYR A 145 -14.82 -6.73 0.23
N TRP A 146 -13.84 -6.29 -0.58
CA TRP A 146 -14.01 -5.15 -1.47
C TRP A 146 -15.06 -5.41 -2.56
N TRP A 147 -15.14 -6.64 -3.08
CA TRP A 147 -16.18 -7.02 -4.03
C TRP A 147 -17.58 -6.94 -3.40
N LEU A 148 -17.74 -7.40 -2.15
CA LEU A 148 -18.99 -7.23 -1.40
C LEU A 148 -19.31 -5.75 -1.15
N GLN A 149 -18.33 -4.95 -0.76
CA GLN A 149 -18.49 -3.50 -0.62
C GLN A 149 -19.00 -2.86 -1.91
N CYS A 150 -18.39 -3.20 -3.04
CA CYS A 150 -18.76 -2.69 -4.35
C CYS A 150 -20.18 -3.17 -4.76
N LEU A 151 -20.50 -4.44 -4.51
CA LEU A 151 -21.81 -5.01 -4.83
C LEU A 151 -22.93 -4.32 -4.03
N PHE A 152 -22.69 -4.01 -2.78
CA PHE A 152 -23.63 -3.34 -1.88
C PHE A 152 -23.32 -1.86 -1.68
N TRP A 153 -22.68 -1.18 -2.65
CA TRP A 153 -22.12 0.16 -2.48
C TRP A 153 -23.07 1.16 -1.81
N LYS A 154 -24.35 1.18 -2.23
CA LYS A 154 -25.35 2.11 -1.70
C LYS A 154 -25.85 1.75 -0.28
N THR A 155 -25.72 0.49 0.11
CA THR A 155 -26.22 -0.06 1.38
C THR A 155 -25.12 -0.74 2.19
N LYS A 156 -23.86 -0.51 1.85
CA LYS A 156 -22.71 -1.19 2.45
C LYS A 156 -22.65 -1.02 3.97
N GLU A 157 -23.03 0.17 4.46
CA GLU A 157 -23.06 0.49 5.89
C GLU A 157 -24.12 -0.35 6.65
N ASP A 158 -25.18 -0.78 5.99
CA ASP A 158 -26.27 -1.57 6.58
C ASP A 158 -26.19 -3.05 6.22
N SER A 159 -25.40 -3.42 5.22
CA SER A 159 -25.28 -4.80 4.76
C SER A 159 -24.71 -5.72 5.84
N PHE A 160 -25.51 -6.72 6.23
CA PHE A 160 -25.10 -7.75 7.18
C PHE A 160 -23.82 -8.49 6.69
N LEU A 161 -23.77 -8.85 5.41
CA LEU A 161 -22.64 -9.58 4.84
C LEU A 161 -21.34 -8.76 4.91
N VAL A 162 -21.40 -7.48 4.54
CA VAL A 162 -20.23 -6.58 4.63
C VAL A 162 -19.76 -6.46 6.08
N LYS A 163 -20.68 -6.24 7.02
CA LYS A 163 -20.35 -6.13 8.46
C LYS A 163 -19.72 -7.41 9.02
N GLN A 164 -20.25 -8.59 8.68
CA GLN A 164 -19.68 -9.86 9.16
C GLN A 164 -18.31 -10.13 8.54
N TYR A 165 -18.13 -9.85 7.25
CA TYR A 165 -16.84 -10.02 6.62
C TYR A 165 -15.80 -9.04 7.19
N HIS A 166 -16.18 -7.80 7.44
CA HIS A 166 -15.30 -6.83 8.13
C HIS A 166 -14.85 -7.34 9.50
N LYS A 167 -15.78 -7.89 10.30
CA LYS A 167 -15.43 -8.50 11.60
C LYS A 167 -14.44 -9.64 11.45
N LEU A 168 -14.58 -10.47 10.41
CA LEU A 168 -13.63 -11.53 10.10
C LEU A 168 -12.21 -10.97 9.83
N LEU A 169 -12.11 -9.91 9.02
CA LEU A 169 -10.81 -9.29 8.72
C LEU A 169 -10.18 -8.64 9.96
N VAL A 170 -10.97 -7.97 10.78
CA VAL A 170 -10.51 -7.40 12.07
C VAL A 170 -10.03 -8.51 13.01
N TRP A 171 -10.78 -9.61 13.12
CA TRP A 171 -10.39 -10.76 13.92
C TRP A 171 -9.09 -11.39 13.40
N ASP A 172 -8.95 -11.54 12.09
CA ASP A 172 -7.72 -12.03 11.47
C ASP A 172 -6.51 -11.14 11.81
N LEU A 173 -6.66 -9.83 11.63
CA LEU A 173 -5.61 -8.85 11.93
C LEU A 173 -5.17 -8.91 13.41
N MET A 174 -6.13 -9.00 14.33
CA MET A 174 -5.86 -8.97 15.77
C MET A 174 -5.34 -10.29 16.32
N LYS A 175 -5.83 -11.42 15.83
CA LYS A 175 -5.51 -12.75 16.38
C LYS A 175 -4.52 -13.55 15.54
N LYS A 176 -4.38 -13.22 14.25
CA LYS A 176 -3.49 -13.89 13.30
C LYS A 176 -3.58 -15.42 13.36
N PRO A 177 -4.80 -16.01 13.32
CA PRO A 177 -4.97 -17.44 13.50
C PRO A 177 -4.34 -18.23 12.36
N LEU A 178 -3.88 -19.45 12.65
CA LEU A 178 -3.20 -20.29 11.65
C LEU A 178 -4.08 -20.59 10.43
N PHE A 179 -5.38 -20.78 10.64
CA PHE A 179 -6.34 -21.02 9.57
C PHE A 179 -6.38 -19.89 8.54
N THR A 180 -6.49 -18.65 8.96
CA THR A 180 -6.51 -17.50 8.03
C THR A 180 -5.17 -17.29 7.36
N LYS A 181 -4.05 -17.57 8.01
CA LYS A 181 -2.72 -17.56 7.38
C LYS A 181 -2.61 -18.58 6.24
N ILE A 182 -3.11 -19.79 6.45
CA ILE A 182 -3.12 -20.82 5.41
C ILE A 182 -4.03 -20.40 4.26
N LEU A 183 -5.24 -19.92 4.58
CA LEU A 183 -6.21 -19.46 3.59
C LEU A 183 -5.65 -18.27 2.80
N GLU A 184 -5.01 -17.32 3.46
CA GLU A 184 -4.35 -16.17 2.83
C GLU A 184 -3.25 -16.63 1.86
N SER A 185 -2.39 -17.59 2.28
CA SER A 185 -1.35 -18.19 1.42
C SER A 185 -1.91 -18.79 0.13
N ILE A 186 -3.07 -19.43 0.20
CA ILE A 186 -3.75 -20.03 -0.97
C ILE A 186 -4.39 -18.95 -1.84
N LEU A 187 -5.02 -17.94 -1.21
CA LEU A 187 -5.78 -16.92 -1.93
C LEU A 187 -4.88 -15.83 -2.55
N GLN A 188 -3.73 -15.53 -1.95
CA GLN A 188 -2.82 -14.50 -2.46
C GLN A 188 -2.48 -14.66 -3.95
N PRO A 189 -2.01 -15.82 -4.45
CA PRO A 189 -1.70 -15.98 -5.86
C PRO A 189 -2.94 -15.89 -6.75
N LEU A 190 -4.11 -16.27 -6.27
CA LEU A 190 -5.36 -16.29 -7.02
C LEU A 190 -6.01 -14.91 -7.09
N ILE A 191 -6.29 -14.33 -5.95
CA ILE A 191 -7.10 -13.12 -5.78
C ILE A 191 -6.47 -12.06 -4.87
N GLY A 192 -5.14 -12.11 -4.62
CA GLY A 192 -4.47 -11.10 -3.81
C GLY A 192 -4.88 -9.68 -4.23
N LYS A 193 -5.26 -8.83 -3.27
CA LYS A 193 -5.77 -7.47 -3.53
C LYS A 193 -4.69 -6.55 -4.04
N SER A 194 -3.46 -6.70 -3.54
CA SER A 194 -2.34 -5.81 -3.83
C SER A 194 -1.22 -6.53 -4.58
N LEU A 195 -0.59 -5.81 -5.49
CA LEU A 195 0.66 -6.15 -6.13
C LEU A 195 1.78 -5.40 -5.43
N VAL A 196 2.71 -6.12 -4.82
CA VAL A 196 3.90 -5.54 -4.18
C VAL A 196 5.12 -5.90 -5.01
N MET A 197 5.91 -4.89 -5.40
CA MET A 197 7.16 -5.07 -6.15
C MET A 197 8.34 -4.49 -5.41
N TYR A 198 9.46 -5.17 -5.51
CA TYR A 198 10.71 -4.77 -4.90
C TYR A 198 11.74 -4.40 -5.95
N PHE A 199 12.44 -3.31 -5.67
CA PHE A 199 13.46 -2.76 -6.54
C PHE A 199 14.71 -2.37 -5.74
N ARG A 200 15.82 -2.20 -6.44
CA ARG A 200 17.08 -1.66 -5.90
C ARG A 200 17.55 -0.51 -6.79
N LYS A 201 18.03 0.57 -6.18
CA LYS A 201 18.74 1.62 -6.92
C LYS A 201 20.17 1.16 -7.16
N PRO A 202 20.69 1.18 -8.40
CA PRO A 202 22.09 0.88 -8.68
C PRO A 202 23.06 1.72 -7.83
N ILE A 203 24.29 1.20 -7.64
CA ILE A 203 25.37 1.91 -6.94
C ILE A 203 26.00 2.95 -7.88
#